data_6e041a9b14087f23faadf945e0991e75
#
_entry.id   6e041a9b14087f23faadf945e0991e75
#
_cell.length_a   1.000
_cell.length_b   1.000
_cell.length_c   1.000
_cell.angle_alpha   90.00
_cell.angle_beta   90.00
_cell.angle_gamma   90.00
#
_symmetry.space_group_name_H-M   'P 1'
#
loop_
_entity.id
_entity.type
_entity.pdbx_description
1 polymer ?
#
loop_
_entity_poly.entity_id
_entity_poly.type
_entity_poly.pdbx_seq_one_letter_code
_entity_poly.pdbx_strand_id
1 'polypeptide(L)'
;MTQPRTPSPAPPHVAEDVIVDDGDRPSITEVNGTVAKFEMAFDPEKKDRFAFGVPLQMRIPGYVFLAFAAVIALTVLTAYNGSSNSRLYIWVVEGDRNRIFGSGPLAFIIAFAALGNVVKTALRGVIVTRDAIEARFLIAGFPKVKRWTWAQIDRVVVDEEDVLLELWDGTYERLPKVRDGKKLSDLVAGIATARGRAVTRLSLDSKH
;
A
#
# COMPACT_ATOMS: atom_id res chain seq x y z
N MET A 1 -50.99 -69.49 -5.55
CA MET A 1 -51.47 -68.09 -5.39
C MET A 1 -50.34 -67.16 -5.79
N THR A 2 -50.35 -66.69 -7.03
CA THR A 2 -49.31 -65.88 -7.63
C THR A 2 -49.77 -64.43 -7.59
N GLN A 3 -49.03 -63.56 -6.84
CA GLN A 3 -49.34 -62.14 -6.77
C GLN A 3 -48.90 -61.44 -8.09
N PRO A 4 -49.77 -60.56 -8.61
CA PRO A 4 -49.39 -59.76 -9.79
C PRO A 4 -48.35 -58.68 -9.41
N ARG A 5 -47.25 -58.59 -10.19
CA ARG A 5 -46.24 -57.55 -10.12
C ARG A 5 -46.85 -56.25 -10.64
N THR A 6 -46.87 -55.24 -9.78
CA THR A 6 -47.11 -53.86 -10.18
C THR A 6 -46.00 -53.33 -11.06
N PRO A 7 -46.30 -52.68 -12.19
CA PRO A 7 -45.24 -52.05 -13.02
C PRO A 7 -44.60 -50.90 -12.29
N SER A 8 -43.25 -50.88 -12.35
CA SER A 8 -42.43 -49.80 -11.83
C SER A 8 -42.74 -48.47 -12.57
N PRO A 9 -42.85 -47.34 -11.89
CA PRO A 9 -43.08 -46.06 -12.54
C PRO A 9 -41.85 -45.70 -13.43
N ALA A 10 -42.13 -45.23 -14.63
CA ALA A 10 -41.13 -44.74 -15.59
C ALA A 10 -40.32 -43.59 -14.95
N PRO A 11 -39.01 -43.53 -15.26
CA PRO A 11 -38.16 -42.45 -14.78
C PRO A 11 -38.71 -41.11 -15.30
N PRO A 12 -38.62 -40.03 -14.49
CA PRO A 12 -39.06 -38.72 -14.92
C PRO A 12 -38.25 -38.29 -16.16
N HIS A 13 -38.96 -37.86 -17.19
CA HIS A 13 -38.38 -37.21 -18.34
C HIS A 13 -37.43 -36.10 -17.84
N VAL A 14 -36.14 -36.28 -18.07
CA VAL A 14 -35.18 -35.18 -17.97
C VAL A 14 -35.69 -34.15 -18.95
N ALA A 15 -36.15 -33.03 -18.44
CA ALA A 15 -36.45 -31.87 -19.27
C ALA A 15 -35.21 -31.55 -20.07
N GLU A 16 -35.39 -31.59 -21.37
CA GLU A 16 -34.36 -31.09 -22.32
C GLU A 16 -33.96 -29.69 -21.84
N ASP A 17 -32.71 -29.53 -21.41
CA ASP A 17 -32.13 -28.23 -21.08
C ASP A 17 -32.33 -27.33 -22.31
N VAL A 18 -33.36 -26.50 -22.24
CA VAL A 18 -33.52 -25.38 -23.15
C VAL A 18 -32.29 -24.53 -22.94
N ILE A 19 -31.36 -24.62 -23.89
CA ILE A 19 -30.21 -23.69 -23.97
C ILE A 19 -30.84 -22.31 -24.17
N VAL A 20 -31.11 -21.64 -23.06
CA VAL A 20 -31.47 -20.22 -23.07
C VAL A 20 -30.22 -19.52 -23.52
N ASP A 21 -30.30 -18.91 -24.70
CA ASP A 21 -29.27 -18.05 -25.25
C ASP A 21 -28.85 -17.06 -24.15
N ASP A 22 -27.60 -17.14 -23.70
CA ASP A 22 -27.04 -16.34 -22.59
C ASP A 22 -27.06 -14.83 -22.89
N GLY A 23 -27.44 -14.44 -24.12
CA GLY A 23 -27.55 -13.06 -24.54
C GLY A 23 -28.67 -12.25 -23.86
N ASP A 24 -29.71 -12.91 -23.35
CA ASP A 24 -30.88 -12.24 -22.76
C ASP A 24 -30.90 -12.27 -21.22
N ARG A 25 -29.91 -12.89 -20.57
CA ARG A 25 -29.79 -12.80 -19.13
C ARG A 25 -29.14 -11.49 -18.75
N PRO A 26 -29.81 -10.62 -17.98
CA PRO A 26 -29.18 -9.40 -17.50
C PRO A 26 -27.92 -9.79 -16.73
N SER A 27 -26.80 -9.17 -17.09
CA SER A 27 -25.53 -9.41 -16.41
C SER A 27 -25.71 -9.06 -14.92
N ILE A 28 -24.96 -9.72 -14.04
CA ILE A 28 -24.95 -9.40 -12.60
C ILE A 28 -24.70 -7.91 -12.38
N THR A 29 -23.95 -7.28 -13.25
CA THR A 29 -23.69 -5.84 -13.28
C THR A 29 -24.92 -5.00 -13.55
N GLU A 30 -25.83 -5.46 -14.37
CA GLU A 30 -27.08 -4.75 -14.68
C GLU A 30 -28.12 -4.92 -13.56
N VAL A 31 -28.15 -6.07 -12.92
CA VAL A 31 -29.07 -6.38 -11.79
C VAL A 31 -28.61 -5.68 -10.51
N ASN A 32 -27.31 -5.54 -10.29
CA ASN A 32 -26.75 -4.96 -9.07
C ASN A 32 -26.01 -3.65 -9.37
N GLY A 33 -26.72 -2.53 -9.24
CA GLY A 33 -26.14 -1.19 -9.47
C GLY A 33 -24.86 -0.89 -8.65
N THR A 34 -24.63 -1.63 -7.56
CA THR A 34 -23.40 -1.54 -6.76
C THR A 34 -22.21 -2.13 -7.52
N VAL A 35 -22.42 -3.25 -8.21
CA VAL A 35 -21.38 -3.90 -9.02
C VAL A 35 -21.06 -3.04 -10.23
N ALA A 36 -22.06 -2.49 -10.90
CA ALA A 36 -21.87 -1.59 -12.04
C ALA A 36 -21.08 -0.32 -11.63
N LYS A 37 -21.41 0.26 -10.47
CA LYS A 37 -20.63 1.41 -9.94
C LYS A 37 -19.19 1.04 -9.64
N PHE A 38 -18.96 -0.17 -9.13
CA PHE A 38 -17.61 -0.65 -8.86
C PHE A 38 -16.82 -0.85 -10.16
N GLU A 39 -17.39 -1.43 -11.19
CA GLU A 39 -16.75 -1.61 -12.49
C GLU A 39 -16.41 -0.27 -13.15
N MET A 40 -17.33 0.70 -13.08
CA MET A 40 -17.05 2.06 -13.57
C MET A 40 -15.94 2.77 -12.79
N ALA A 41 -15.84 2.51 -11.47
CA ALA A 41 -14.78 3.09 -10.64
C ALA A 41 -13.40 2.43 -10.89
N PHE A 42 -13.41 1.18 -11.33
CA PHE A 42 -12.22 0.40 -11.70
C PHE A 42 -12.27 0.03 -13.18
N ASP A 43 -12.35 1.04 -14.04
CA ASP A 43 -12.21 0.88 -15.48
C ASP A 43 -10.89 0.13 -15.76
N PRO A 44 -10.94 -1.09 -16.35
CA PRO A 44 -9.75 -1.90 -16.60
C PRO A 44 -8.74 -1.22 -17.52
N GLU A 45 -9.14 -0.23 -18.31
CA GLU A 45 -8.25 0.60 -19.12
C GLU A 45 -7.53 1.68 -18.30
N LYS A 46 -8.02 2.02 -17.11
CA LYS A 46 -7.45 3.00 -16.18
C LYS A 46 -6.86 2.32 -14.96
N LYS A 47 -5.56 2.18 -14.92
CA LYS A 47 -4.70 1.81 -13.79
C LYS A 47 -5.42 1.06 -12.64
N ASP A 48 -5.41 -0.26 -12.67
CA ASP A 48 -5.88 -1.12 -11.58
C ASP A 48 -5.17 -0.93 -10.23
N ARG A 49 -4.24 0.05 -10.14
CA ARG A 49 -3.39 0.22 -8.98
C ARG A 49 -3.17 1.70 -8.67
N PHE A 50 -3.69 2.13 -7.53
CA PHE A 50 -3.48 3.46 -6.98
C PHE A 50 -2.44 3.41 -5.87
N ALA A 51 -1.33 4.14 -6.03
CA ALA A 51 -0.25 4.17 -5.07
C ALA A 51 -0.18 5.54 -4.38
N PHE A 52 -0.26 5.54 -3.06
CA PHE A 52 -0.17 6.71 -2.21
C PHE A 52 1.13 6.67 -1.40
N GLY A 53 1.98 7.65 -1.62
CA GLY A 53 3.27 7.74 -0.96
C GLY A 53 3.21 8.49 0.37
N VAL A 54 4.31 8.43 1.12
CA VAL A 54 4.49 9.12 2.40
C VAL A 54 4.48 10.64 2.25
N PRO A 55 3.92 11.41 3.20
CA PRO A 55 3.96 12.87 3.21
C PRO A 55 5.37 13.41 3.09
N LEU A 56 5.54 14.55 2.40
CA LEU A 56 6.85 15.19 2.22
C LEU A 56 7.54 15.49 3.56
N GLN A 57 6.78 15.92 4.56
CA GLN A 57 7.31 16.23 5.90
C GLN A 57 8.06 15.04 6.52
N MET A 58 7.62 13.80 6.29
CA MET A 58 8.30 12.61 6.77
C MET A 58 9.54 12.23 5.93
N ARG A 59 9.69 12.80 4.72
CA ARG A 59 10.84 12.56 3.84
C ARG A 59 11.97 13.57 4.06
N ILE A 60 11.63 14.80 4.50
CA ILE A 60 12.61 15.89 4.70
C ILE A 60 13.78 15.45 5.58
N PRO A 61 13.61 14.83 6.77
CA PRO A 61 14.74 14.42 7.60
C PRO A 61 15.69 13.47 6.89
N GLY A 62 15.14 12.57 6.06
CA GLY A 62 15.95 11.64 5.25
C GLY A 62 16.80 12.35 4.20
N TYR A 63 16.24 13.35 3.52
CA TYR A 63 16.97 14.16 2.53
C TYR A 63 18.02 15.07 3.17
N VAL A 64 17.72 15.67 4.33
CA VAL A 64 18.70 16.45 5.08
C VAL A 64 19.87 15.58 5.50
N PHE A 65 19.60 14.38 6.01
CA PHE A 65 20.64 13.43 6.38
C PHE A 65 21.48 13.00 5.16
N LEU A 66 20.84 12.76 4.02
CA LEU A 66 21.54 12.42 2.78
C LEU A 66 22.43 13.56 2.29
N ALA A 67 21.95 14.82 2.34
CA ALA A 67 22.73 15.98 1.97
C ALA A 67 23.96 16.14 2.89
N PHE A 68 23.79 15.97 4.20
CA PHE A 68 24.89 15.99 5.16
C PHE A 68 25.91 14.87 4.90
N ALA A 69 25.44 13.66 4.65
CA ALA A 69 26.28 12.53 4.29
C ALA A 69 27.07 12.77 2.98
N ALA A 70 26.44 13.40 1.99
CA ALA A 70 27.08 13.76 0.74
C ALA A 70 28.19 14.80 0.94
N VAL A 71 27.98 15.81 1.79
CA VAL A 71 29.01 16.79 2.12
C VAL A 71 30.22 16.11 2.78
N ILE A 72 29.99 15.21 3.75
CA ILE A 72 31.05 14.45 4.39
C ILE A 72 31.82 13.62 3.35
N ALA A 73 31.09 12.86 2.52
CA ALA A 73 31.73 12.01 1.50
C ALA A 73 32.56 12.82 0.49
N LEU A 74 32.05 13.96 0.03
CA LEU A 74 32.77 14.87 -0.86
C LEU A 74 33.99 15.46 -0.18
N THR A 75 33.90 15.85 1.08
CA THR A 75 35.06 16.37 1.85
C THR A 75 36.16 15.33 1.97
N VAL A 76 35.82 14.10 2.30
CA VAL A 76 36.77 12.99 2.38
C VAL A 76 37.35 12.67 1.00
N LEU A 77 36.53 12.60 -0.04
CA LEU A 77 36.99 12.34 -1.42
C LEU A 77 37.94 13.43 -1.90
N THR A 78 37.64 14.69 -1.66
CA THR A 78 38.53 15.81 -2.01
C THR A 78 39.83 15.79 -1.22
N ALA A 79 39.80 15.34 0.04
CA ALA A 79 41.01 15.18 0.85
C ALA A 79 41.93 14.09 0.26
N TYR A 80 41.38 12.94 -0.12
CA TYR A 80 42.17 11.85 -0.70
C TYR A 80 42.73 12.15 -2.11
N ASN A 81 42.01 12.98 -2.89
CA ASN A 81 42.48 13.37 -4.24
C ASN A 81 43.28 14.70 -4.25
N GLY A 82 43.36 15.37 -3.11
CA GLY A 82 44.07 16.64 -2.98
C GLY A 82 45.58 16.49 -2.83
N SER A 83 46.30 17.63 -2.89
CA SER A 83 47.75 17.64 -2.63
C SER A 83 48.03 17.32 -1.16
N SER A 84 49.14 16.58 -0.92
CA SER A 84 49.60 16.21 0.44
C SER A 84 49.88 17.40 1.38
N ASN A 85 50.08 18.60 0.83
CA ASN A 85 50.28 19.82 1.59
C ASN A 85 48.96 20.55 1.93
N SER A 86 47.80 20.04 1.48
CA SER A 86 46.54 20.69 1.78
C SER A 86 46.15 20.46 3.24
N ARG A 87 45.54 21.48 3.88
CA ARG A 87 45.01 21.35 5.26
C ARG A 87 44.00 20.23 5.40
N LEU A 88 43.20 19.99 4.36
CA LEU A 88 42.24 18.92 4.32
C LEU A 88 42.91 17.54 4.32
N TYR A 89 43.97 17.36 3.54
CA TYR A 89 44.71 16.11 3.49
C TYR A 89 45.32 15.80 4.87
N ILE A 90 46.03 16.78 5.47
CA ILE A 90 46.64 16.63 6.79
C ILE A 90 45.59 16.25 7.85
N TRP A 91 44.43 16.94 7.83
CA TRP A 91 43.41 16.72 8.84
C TRP A 91 42.67 15.39 8.67
N VAL A 92 42.36 14.98 7.46
CA VAL A 92 41.59 13.76 7.14
C VAL A 92 42.54 12.56 7.01
N VAL A 93 43.54 12.59 6.15
CA VAL A 93 44.36 11.42 5.80
C VAL A 93 45.47 11.17 6.82
N GLU A 94 46.20 12.20 7.24
CA GLU A 94 47.24 12.04 8.29
C GLU A 94 46.59 11.80 9.67
N GLY A 95 45.45 12.46 9.95
CA GLY A 95 44.70 12.25 11.16
C GLY A 95 44.16 10.83 11.29
N ASP A 96 43.95 10.10 10.19
CA ASP A 96 43.48 8.71 10.17
C ASP A 96 44.57 7.69 10.53
N ARG A 97 45.87 8.07 10.46
CA ARG A 97 46.97 7.15 10.72
C ARG A 97 46.95 6.50 12.11
N ASN A 98 46.34 7.18 13.09
CA ASN A 98 46.23 6.70 14.47
C ASN A 98 44.83 6.28 14.86
N ARG A 99 43.91 6.15 13.91
CA ARG A 99 42.50 5.77 14.15
C ARG A 99 42.26 4.33 13.74
N ILE A 100 41.50 3.60 14.55
CA ILE A 100 41.08 2.22 14.23
C ILE A 100 40.18 2.17 13.00
N PHE A 101 39.34 3.21 12.81
CA PHE A 101 38.51 3.38 11.64
C PHE A 101 38.88 4.71 10.96
N GLY A 102 39.36 4.62 9.71
CA GLY A 102 39.66 5.79 8.90
C GLY A 102 38.40 6.55 8.50
N SER A 103 38.55 7.82 8.14
CA SER A 103 37.47 8.69 7.69
C SER A 103 36.79 8.21 6.41
N GLY A 104 37.51 7.52 5.53
CA GLY A 104 36.98 6.93 4.30
C GLY A 104 35.90 5.88 4.56
N PRO A 105 36.19 4.77 5.28
CA PRO A 105 35.20 3.79 5.67
C PRO A 105 34.03 4.38 6.46
N LEU A 106 34.27 5.33 7.36
CA LEU A 106 33.22 5.98 8.13
C LEU A 106 32.29 6.80 7.25
N ALA A 107 32.84 7.60 6.31
CA ALA A 107 32.05 8.36 5.36
C ALA A 107 31.18 7.45 4.46
N PHE A 108 31.74 6.30 4.04
CA PHE A 108 31.01 5.31 3.26
C PHE A 108 29.84 4.72 4.06
N ILE A 109 30.05 4.34 5.32
CA ILE A 109 28.99 3.82 6.20
C ILE A 109 27.87 4.86 6.38
N ILE A 110 28.23 6.13 6.63
CA ILE A 110 27.27 7.23 6.81
C ILE A 110 26.49 7.45 5.50
N ALA A 111 27.15 7.48 4.34
CA ALA A 111 26.50 7.65 3.05
C ALA A 111 25.55 6.49 2.73
N PHE A 112 25.98 5.26 3.00
CA PHE A 112 25.15 4.06 2.80
C PHE A 112 23.93 4.05 3.74
N ALA A 113 24.12 4.42 5.00
CA ALA A 113 23.02 4.54 5.97
C ALA A 113 22.03 5.64 5.57
N ALA A 114 22.51 6.78 5.07
CA ALA A 114 21.66 7.86 4.59
C ALA A 114 20.85 7.46 3.36
N LEU A 115 21.48 6.80 2.39
CA LEU A 115 20.79 6.27 1.22
C LEU A 115 19.74 5.22 1.62
N GLY A 116 20.11 4.30 2.50
CA GLY A 116 19.19 3.29 3.05
C GLY A 116 17.97 3.93 3.71
N ASN A 117 18.16 5.03 4.46
CA ASN A 117 17.05 5.74 5.10
C ASN A 117 16.10 6.41 4.09
N VAL A 118 16.62 6.97 3.00
CA VAL A 118 15.79 7.54 1.92
C VAL A 118 15.00 6.45 1.21
N VAL A 119 15.65 5.35 0.81
CA VAL A 119 14.99 4.20 0.16
C VAL A 119 13.90 3.64 1.06
N LYS A 120 14.21 3.43 2.34
CA LYS A 120 13.29 2.95 3.36
C LYS A 120 12.05 3.84 3.48
N THR A 121 12.22 5.15 3.45
CA THR A 121 11.11 6.10 3.54
C THR A 121 10.29 6.10 2.25
N ALA A 122 10.93 5.94 1.08
CA ALA A 122 10.25 5.87 -0.21
C ALA A 122 9.38 4.62 -0.37
N LEU A 123 9.73 3.52 0.29
CA LEU A 123 9.00 2.25 0.23
C LEU A 123 7.73 2.23 1.09
N ARG A 124 7.51 3.22 1.95
CA ARG A 124 6.27 3.32 2.75
C ARG A 124 5.13 3.87 1.92
N GLY A 125 3.91 3.47 2.25
CA GLY A 125 2.72 4.01 1.62
C GLY A 125 1.56 3.03 1.61
N VAL A 126 0.51 3.40 0.89
CA VAL A 126 -0.69 2.59 0.69
C VAL A 126 -0.87 2.35 -0.79
N ILE A 127 -1.19 1.13 -1.14
CA ILE A 127 -1.55 0.74 -2.49
C ILE A 127 -2.97 0.19 -2.44
N VAL A 128 -3.85 0.80 -3.21
CA VAL A 128 -5.22 0.32 -3.38
C VAL A 128 -5.30 -0.36 -4.73
N THR A 129 -5.73 -1.61 -4.72
CA THR A 129 -5.96 -2.42 -5.92
C THR A 129 -7.42 -2.82 -6.00
N ARG A 130 -7.81 -3.40 -7.13
CA ARG A 130 -9.15 -3.95 -7.31
C ARG A 130 -9.51 -4.95 -6.20
N ASP A 131 -8.58 -5.81 -5.78
CA ASP A 131 -8.87 -6.93 -4.89
C ASP A 131 -8.51 -6.70 -3.43
N ALA A 132 -7.63 -5.73 -3.16
CA ALA A 132 -7.07 -5.56 -1.82
C ALA A 132 -6.52 -4.15 -1.58
N ILE A 133 -6.36 -3.82 -0.31
CA ILE A 133 -5.59 -2.68 0.18
C ILE A 133 -4.28 -3.21 0.76
N GLU A 134 -3.16 -2.69 0.28
CA GLU A 134 -1.83 -3.02 0.79
C GLU A 134 -1.26 -1.81 1.50
N ALA A 135 -0.92 -1.96 2.76
CA ALA A 135 -0.19 -0.95 3.51
C ALA A 135 1.24 -1.42 3.79
N ARG A 136 2.18 -0.55 3.45
CA ARG A 136 3.60 -0.79 3.65
C ARG A 136 4.07 -0.01 4.86
N PHE A 137 4.38 -0.75 5.90
CA PHE A 137 4.90 -0.22 7.16
C PHE A 137 6.39 -0.45 7.27
N LEU A 138 6.99 0.24 8.20
CA LEU A 138 8.35 -0.03 8.63
C LEU A 138 8.35 -0.30 10.13
N ILE A 139 8.63 -1.54 10.50
CA ILE A 139 8.72 -1.97 11.90
C ILE A 139 10.17 -2.31 12.18
N ALA A 140 10.76 -1.66 13.18
CA ALA A 140 12.15 -1.87 13.61
C ALA A 140 13.18 -1.87 12.45
N GLY A 141 12.91 -1.11 11.38
CA GLY A 141 13.81 -1.03 10.25
C GLY A 141 13.51 -1.97 9.08
N PHE A 142 12.65 -2.96 9.28
CA PHE A 142 12.29 -3.91 8.23
C PHE A 142 10.98 -3.53 7.55
N PRO A 143 10.89 -3.58 6.21
CA PRO A 143 9.65 -3.33 5.50
C PRO A 143 8.68 -4.47 5.78
N LYS A 144 7.51 -4.14 6.32
CA LYS A 144 6.40 -5.07 6.51
C LYS A 144 5.25 -4.64 5.61
N VAL A 145 4.74 -5.57 4.83
CA VAL A 145 3.55 -5.37 4.01
C VAL A 145 2.39 -6.06 4.69
N LYS A 146 1.33 -5.30 4.98
CA LYS A 146 0.04 -5.85 5.37
C LYS A 146 -0.90 -5.72 4.17
N ARG A 147 -1.63 -6.78 3.89
CA ARG A 147 -2.60 -6.83 2.79
C ARG A 147 -3.93 -7.28 3.34
N TRP A 148 -4.98 -6.52 3.05
CA TRP A 148 -6.35 -6.85 3.39
C TRP A 148 -7.15 -6.93 2.10
N THR A 149 -7.78 -8.08 1.88
CA THR A 149 -8.74 -8.24 0.78
C THR A 149 -10.02 -7.51 1.13
N TRP A 150 -10.73 -7.02 0.12
CA TRP A 150 -12.03 -6.37 0.36
C TRP A 150 -13.05 -7.29 1.04
N ALA A 151 -12.91 -8.61 0.88
CA ALA A 151 -13.75 -9.58 1.59
C ALA A 151 -13.54 -9.58 3.11
N GLN A 152 -12.33 -9.22 3.58
CA GLN A 152 -11.99 -9.15 5.00
C GLN A 152 -12.43 -7.84 5.66
N ILE A 153 -12.77 -6.82 4.87
CA ILE A 153 -13.18 -5.51 5.37
C ILE A 153 -14.69 -5.50 5.52
N ASP A 154 -15.16 -5.29 6.73
CA ASP A 154 -16.59 -5.15 7.06
C ASP A 154 -17.04 -3.70 6.92
N ARG A 155 -16.28 -2.78 7.51
CA ARG A 155 -16.58 -1.35 7.49
C ARG A 155 -15.32 -0.51 7.26
N VAL A 156 -15.52 0.63 6.62
CA VAL A 156 -14.49 1.66 6.48
C VAL A 156 -14.90 2.89 7.28
N VAL A 157 -14.03 3.32 8.17
CA VAL A 157 -14.19 4.56 8.93
C VAL A 157 -13.23 5.59 8.39
N VAL A 158 -13.74 6.71 7.92
CA VAL A 158 -12.99 7.81 7.32
C VAL A 158 -13.08 9.03 8.24
N ASP A 159 -11.93 9.52 8.66
CA ASP A 159 -11.78 10.74 9.45
C ASP A 159 -10.84 11.68 8.69
N GLU A 160 -11.42 12.63 7.94
CA GLU A 160 -10.72 13.57 7.05
C GLU A 160 -9.65 12.90 6.16
N GLU A 161 -8.41 12.76 6.68
CA GLU A 161 -7.26 12.18 5.99
C GLU A 161 -6.88 10.79 6.52
N ASP A 162 -7.47 10.37 7.63
CA ASP A 162 -7.20 9.08 8.28
C ASP A 162 -8.26 8.04 7.85
N VAL A 163 -7.80 6.84 7.57
CA VAL A 163 -8.67 5.72 7.21
C VAL A 163 -8.42 4.57 8.18
N LEU A 164 -9.50 4.13 8.84
CA LEU A 164 -9.53 2.90 9.62
C LEU A 164 -10.34 1.84 8.88
N LEU A 165 -9.82 0.64 8.84
CA LEU A 165 -10.48 -0.54 8.32
C LEU A 165 -10.96 -1.37 9.52
N GLU A 166 -12.25 -1.60 9.62
CA GLU A 166 -12.84 -2.58 10.52
C GLU A 166 -12.91 -3.91 9.77
N LEU A 167 -12.27 -4.92 10.29
CA LEU A 167 -12.24 -6.24 9.71
C LEU A 167 -13.39 -7.08 10.25
N TRP A 168 -13.76 -8.14 9.54
CA TRP A 168 -14.85 -9.03 9.90
C TRP A 168 -14.67 -9.77 11.25
N ASP A 169 -13.40 -9.83 11.74
CA ASP A 169 -13.06 -10.37 13.06
C ASP A 169 -13.19 -9.34 14.20
N GLY A 170 -13.67 -8.13 13.89
CA GLY A 170 -13.82 -7.03 14.83
C GLY A 170 -12.53 -6.28 15.13
N THR A 171 -11.43 -6.59 14.46
CA THR A 171 -10.18 -5.84 14.61
C THR A 171 -10.18 -4.56 13.77
N TYR A 172 -9.52 -3.53 14.29
CA TYR A 172 -9.36 -2.24 13.61
C TYR A 172 -7.92 -2.06 13.15
N GLU A 173 -7.75 -1.77 11.88
CA GLU A 173 -6.46 -1.49 11.28
C GLU A 173 -6.42 -0.08 10.69
N ARG A 174 -5.50 0.76 11.19
CA ARG A 174 -5.32 2.11 10.70
C ARG A 174 -4.34 2.11 9.54
N LEU A 175 -4.72 2.72 8.43
CA LEU A 175 -3.81 2.93 7.31
C LEU A 175 -2.73 3.96 7.66
N PRO A 176 -1.51 3.83 7.15
CA PRO A 176 -0.46 4.81 7.36
C PRO A 176 -0.81 6.14 6.70
N LYS A 177 -0.42 7.25 7.33
CA LYS A 177 -0.60 8.58 6.74
C LYS A 177 0.14 8.70 5.41
N VAL A 178 -0.56 9.21 4.42
CA VAL A 178 -0.07 9.40 3.06
C VAL A 178 -0.11 10.88 2.65
N ARG A 179 0.59 11.23 1.57
CA ARG A 179 0.66 12.61 1.08
C ARG A 179 -0.72 13.17 0.69
N ASP A 180 -1.52 12.35 0.02
CA ASP A 180 -2.85 12.72 -0.46
C ASP A 180 -3.92 11.96 0.34
N GLY A 181 -3.95 12.14 1.68
CA GLY A 181 -4.84 11.42 2.60
C GLY A 181 -6.31 11.53 2.20
N LYS A 182 -6.77 12.74 1.86
CA LYS A 182 -8.14 12.97 1.42
C LYS A 182 -8.49 12.20 0.15
N LYS A 183 -7.59 12.15 -0.86
CA LYS A 183 -7.82 11.36 -2.07
C LYS A 183 -7.86 9.86 -1.76
N LEU A 184 -6.99 9.39 -0.83
CA LEU A 184 -7.03 8.00 -0.38
C LEU A 184 -8.36 7.69 0.31
N SER A 185 -8.81 8.55 1.24
CA SER A 185 -10.04 8.35 1.98
C SER A 185 -11.27 8.33 1.06
N ASP A 186 -11.35 9.26 0.10
CA ASP A 186 -12.45 9.31 -0.86
C ASP A 186 -12.44 8.09 -1.81
N LEU A 187 -11.26 7.65 -2.26
CA LEU A 187 -11.13 6.46 -3.10
C LEU A 187 -11.56 5.20 -2.35
N VAL A 188 -11.03 5.00 -1.12
CA VAL A 188 -11.35 3.81 -0.31
C VAL A 188 -12.84 3.79 0.06
N ALA A 189 -13.40 4.94 0.44
CA ALA A 189 -14.84 5.07 0.71
C ALA A 189 -15.69 4.76 -0.53
N GLY A 190 -15.29 5.28 -1.70
CA GLY A 190 -15.99 5.02 -2.96
C GLY A 190 -16.01 3.54 -3.32
N ILE A 191 -14.87 2.85 -3.21
CA ILE A 191 -14.76 1.42 -3.49
C ILE A 191 -15.56 0.60 -2.46
N ALA A 192 -15.46 0.94 -1.16
CA ALA A 192 -16.20 0.27 -0.10
C ALA A 192 -17.72 0.36 -0.34
N THR A 193 -18.21 1.56 -0.68
CA THR A 193 -19.63 1.80 -1.01
C THR A 193 -20.03 1.00 -2.24
N ALA A 194 -19.24 1.02 -3.30
CA ALA A 194 -19.52 0.27 -4.53
C ALA A 194 -19.59 -1.25 -4.27
N ARG A 195 -18.89 -1.74 -3.26
CA ARG A 195 -18.92 -3.15 -2.83
C ARG A 195 -19.96 -3.46 -1.77
N GLY A 196 -20.83 -2.50 -1.43
CA GLY A 196 -21.86 -2.67 -0.40
C GLY A 196 -21.31 -2.75 1.02
N ARG A 197 -20.07 -2.27 1.27
CA ARG A 197 -19.51 -2.21 2.61
C ARG A 197 -19.94 -0.92 3.31
N ALA A 198 -20.13 -1.01 4.62
CA ALA A 198 -20.51 0.15 5.42
C ALA A 198 -19.38 1.18 5.43
N VAL A 199 -19.72 2.45 5.20
CA VAL A 199 -18.77 3.58 5.29
C VAL A 199 -19.28 4.56 6.34
N THR A 200 -18.47 4.80 7.37
CA THR A 200 -18.74 5.80 8.40
C THR A 200 -17.78 6.98 8.20
N ARG A 201 -18.32 8.18 8.00
CA ARG A 201 -17.52 9.40 7.95
C ARG A 201 -17.65 10.09 9.29
N LEU A 202 -16.51 10.29 9.96
CA LEU A 202 -16.43 11.10 11.16
C LEU A 202 -16.23 12.56 10.70
N SER A 203 -17.29 13.36 10.78
CA SER A 203 -17.15 14.81 10.59
C SER A 203 -16.83 15.45 11.94
N LEU A 204 -15.80 16.27 11.99
CA LEU A 204 -15.41 17.03 13.18
C LEU A 204 -16.38 18.21 13.50
N ASP A 205 -17.63 18.16 13.00
CA ASP A 205 -18.64 19.19 13.27
C ASP A 205 -19.13 19.24 14.73
N SER A 206 -18.49 18.51 15.64
CA SER A 206 -18.85 18.53 17.07
C SER A 206 -17.81 19.24 17.95
N LYS A 207 -17.17 20.31 17.46
CA LYS A 207 -16.48 21.26 18.34
C LYS A 207 -17.34 22.52 18.48
N HIS A 208 -18.34 22.41 19.33
CA HIS A 208 -18.94 23.56 20.03
C HIS A 208 -18.54 23.50 21.50
#